data_11a7e3a75078e45b7a26f54d0fc99602
#
_entry.id   11a7e3a75078e45b7a26f54d0fc99602
#
_cell.length_a   1.000
_cell.length_b   1.000
_cell.length_c   1.000
_cell.angle_alpha   90.00
_cell.angle_beta   90.00
_cell.angle_gamma   90.00
#
_symmetry.space_group_name_H-M   'P 1'
#
loop_
_entity.id
_entity.type
_entity.pdbx_description
1 polymer ?
#
loop_
_entity_poly.entity_id
_entity_poly.type
_entity_poly.pdbx_seq_one_letter_code
_entity_poly.pdbx_strand_id
1 'polypeptide(L)'
;MRQALARPAAALMSLFALLSLLFAVPAAAEPVASLASPDGKLALSVEISGEGRVSYAVTREGRPVIAPSRLGFLFTDALAIDRSLELVSQTSATADSQWEQPWGERRFVRDHHNELMLTLREKDAPGRRIVGRFRLFDGGLGVRFEFPDSWGQVHIQDELTEFTVAQPGTAWWIVGGDWNRYEQIYQRTPIDAVATAHTPITMRLADGTHLAFHEAALVDYAGMWFRRTDGQRFKATLSPSSTGARVTRMAPFPTPWRTIIITPDAAGMVESNIELNLNEPNRLGDVSWVKPYKYIGIWWGMHLDNWTWSSGPRHGATTEHARQYIDFAARHGFRGVLIEGWNLGWDGNWFGHGDQFSFTQAYPDFDLEAVTAYGLQRGVHLVGHHETGGNIMVYEDQLEDAMALYQRLGVDSVKTGYVADAGGIISRGADGGMAMEYHDGQVMARHHLRVVETAARHRIAVNPHEPIKDTGLRRTYPNWVSREAARGMEYNAWGEPGNGVDHEVTLVYTRMLSGPM
;
A
#
# COMPACT_ATOMS: atom_id res chain seq x y z
N MET A 1 -80.87 42.52 55.04
CA MET A 1 -81.01 42.81 53.58
C MET A 1 -79.72 42.46 52.87
N ARG A 2 -79.94 41.77 51.75
CA ARG A 2 -78.99 41.31 50.78
C ARG A 2 -78.37 39.89 51.04
N GLN A 3 -79.01 38.97 50.40
CA GLN A 3 -78.60 37.62 50.12
C GLN A 3 -77.36 37.59 49.20
N ALA A 4 -76.38 36.72 49.50
CA ALA A 4 -75.30 36.33 48.55
C ALA A 4 -75.44 34.88 48.28
N LEU A 5 -75.66 34.59 47.01
CA LEU A 5 -75.79 33.24 46.40
C LEU A 5 -74.44 32.59 46.33
N ALA A 6 -74.31 31.35 46.83
CA ALA A 6 -73.24 30.49 46.66
C ALA A 6 -73.40 29.72 45.32
N ARG A 7 -72.35 29.70 44.48
CA ARG A 7 -72.21 28.86 43.31
C ARG A 7 -71.27 27.68 43.61
N PRO A 8 -71.61 26.44 43.22
CA PRO A 8 -70.69 25.31 43.41
C PRO A 8 -69.60 25.30 42.34
N ALA A 9 -68.35 25.09 42.73
CA ALA A 9 -67.21 24.88 41.86
C ALA A 9 -67.20 23.39 41.40
N ALA A 10 -67.36 23.17 40.11
CA ALA A 10 -67.18 21.85 39.51
C ALA A 10 -65.66 21.60 39.30
N ALA A 11 -65.13 20.60 39.98
CA ALA A 11 -63.76 20.14 39.78
C ALA A 11 -63.67 19.33 38.46
N LEU A 12 -62.96 19.91 37.47
CA LEU A 12 -62.56 19.17 36.28
C LEU A 12 -61.24 18.40 36.59
N MET A 13 -61.36 17.10 36.77
CA MET A 13 -60.19 16.19 36.76
C MET A 13 -59.73 15.99 35.31
N SER A 14 -58.65 16.68 34.91
CA SER A 14 -58.00 16.40 33.63
C SER A 14 -57.13 15.18 33.78
N LEU A 15 -57.52 14.08 33.12
CA LEU A 15 -56.76 12.84 33.00
C LEU A 15 -55.67 13.06 31.94
N PHE A 16 -54.45 13.36 32.39
CA PHE A 16 -53.27 13.33 31.49
C PHE A 16 -52.88 11.87 31.25
N ALA A 17 -53.31 11.33 30.11
CA ALA A 17 -52.78 10.07 29.59
C ALA A 17 -51.39 10.31 29.06
N LEU A 18 -50.34 9.90 29.80
CA LEU A 18 -48.96 9.87 29.35
C LEU A 18 -48.84 8.76 28.29
N LEU A 19 -48.88 9.14 27.01
CA LEU A 19 -48.59 8.25 25.90
C LEU A 19 -47.06 8.10 25.85
N SER A 20 -46.53 7.09 26.53
CA SER A 20 -45.12 6.68 26.40
C SER A 20 -44.93 6.06 25.02
N LEU A 21 -44.51 6.86 24.05
CA LEU A 21 -43.95 6.36 22.79
C LEU A 21 -42.62 5.64 23.14
N LEU A 22 -42.73 4.32 23.32
CA LEU A 22 -41.57 3.43 23.26
C LEU A 22 -41.02 3.51 21.82
N PHE A 23 -40.04 4.35 21.60
CA PHE A 23 -39.17 4.18 20.45
C PHE A 23 -38.48 2.82 20.64
N ALA A 24 -38.95 1.82 19.95
CA ALA A 24 -38.25 0.56 19.80
C ALA A 24 -36.94 0.89 19.09
N VAL A 25 -35.83 1.01 19.88
CA VAL A 25 -34.49 0.94 19.30
C VAL A 25 -34.46 -0.40 18.57
N PRO A 26 -34.20 -0.42 17.27
CA PRO A 26 -34.10 -1.69 16.57
C PRO A 26 -33.04 -2.52 17.30
N ALA A 27 -33.39 -3.70 17.77
CA ALA A 27 -32.46 -4.62 18.38
C ALA A 27 -31.32 -4.81 17.37
N ALA A 28 -30.10 -4.54 17.78
CA ALA A 28 -28.92 -4.83 16.97
C ALA A 28 -29.01 -6.32 16.62
N ALA A 29 -28.84 -6.64 15.33
CA ALA A 29 -28.81 -8.04 14.92
C ALA A 29 -27.69 -8.73 15.68
N GLU A 30 -27.94 -9.93 16.20
CA GLU A 30 -26.88 -10.70 16.84
C GLU A 30 -25.79 -11.02 15.82
N PRO A 31 -24.50 -10.87 16.18
CA PRO A 31 -23.41 -11.16 15.25
C PRO A 31 -23.46 -12.64 14.86
N VAL A 32 -23.33 -12.91 13.56
CA VAL A 32 -23.23 -14.29 13.04
C VAL A 32 -21.91 -14.95 13.39
N ALA A 33 -20.88 -14.13 13.66
CA ALA A 33 -19.56 -14.59 14.09
C ALA A 33 -18.84 -13.50 14.89
N SER A 34 -17.96 -13.91 15.79
CA SER A 34 -17.11 -13.02 16.57
C SER A 34 -15.70 -13.61 16.73
N LEU A 35 -14.71 -12.74 16.95
CA LEU A 35 -13.32 -13.11 17.16
C LEU A 35 -12.70 -12.13 18.15
N ALA A 36 -11.91 -12.62 19.12
CA ALA A 36 -11.09 -11.78 19.98
C ALA A 36 -9.62 -11.82 19.54
N SER A 37 -8.84 -10.77 19.81
CA SER A 37 -7.39 -10.82 19.70
C SER A 37 -6.80 -11.82 20.73
N PRO A 38 -5.59 -12.31 20.54
CA PRO A 38 -4.98 -13.23 21.51
C PRO A 38 -4.90 -12.66 22.93
N ASP A 39 -4.64 -11.36 23.11
CA ASP A 39 -4.64 -10.66 24.40
C ASP A 39 -6.03 -10.27 24.92
N GLY A 40 -7.08 -10.49 24.12
CA GLY A 40 -8.48 -10.21 24.46
C GLY A 40 -8.88 -8.74 24.43
N LYS A 41 -7.98 -7.80 24.04
CA LYS A 41 -8.31 -6.36 24.04
C LYS A 41 -9.08 -5.89 22.82
N LEU A 42 -8.86 -6.54 21.66
CA LEU A 42 -9.64 -6.27 20.44
C LEU A 42 -10.72 -7.33 20.29
N ALA A 43 -11.90 -6.90 19.88
CA ALA A 43 -12.99 -7.81 19.52
C ALA A 43 -13.58 -7.39 18.17
N LEU A 44 -13.67 -8.37 17.27
CA LEU A 44 -14.32 -8.27 15.96
C LEU A 44 -15.71 -8.92 16.06
N SER A 45 -16.72 -8.27 15.52
CA SER A 45 -18.03 -8.87 15.22
C SER A 45 -18.31 -8.80 13.73
N VAL A 46 -18.95 -9.84 13.20
CA VAL A 46 -19.45 -9.89 11.82
C VAL A 46 -20.95 -10.11 11.85
N GLU A 47 -21.69 -9.31 11.11
CA GLU A 47 -23.13 -9.35 11.01
C GLU A 47 -23.56 -9.59 9.56
N ILE A 48 -24.70 -10.28 9.39
CA ILE A 48 -25.40 -10.40 8.11
C ILE A 48 -26.81 -9.88 8.32
N SER A 49 -27.16 -8.78 7.68
CA SER A 49 -28.48 -8.17 7.79
C SER A 49 -29.58 -9.05 7.20
N GLY A 50 -30.84 -8.72 7.46
CA GLY A 50 -32.00 -9.40 6.84
C GLY A 50 -31.96 -9.39 5.31
N GLU A 51 -31.35 -8.39 4.69
CA GLU A 51 -31.13 -8.32 3.24
C GLU A 51 -29.90 -9.13 2.78
N GLY A 52 -29.17 -9.78 3.68
CA GLY A 52 -27.95 -10.52 3.35
C GLY A 52 -26.74 -9.63 3.10
N ARG A 53 -26.69 -8.42 3.69
CA ARG A 53 -25.50 -7.54 3.65
C ARG A 53 -24.54 -7.93 4.76
N VAL A 54 -23.29 -8.15 4.40
CA VAL A 54 -22.22 -8.47 5.36
C VAL A 54 -21.58 -7.18 5.83
N SER A 55 -21.39 -7.05 7.15
CA SER A 55 -20.66 -5.96 7.77
C SER A 55 -19.82 -6.47 8.94
N TYR A 56 -18.79 -5.70 9.29
CA TYR A 56 -17.94 -5.97 10.45
C TYR A 56 -17.81 -4.72 11.33
N ALA A 57 -17.53 -4.94 12.60
CA ALA A 57 -17.21 -3.88 13.55
C ALA A 57 -16.07 -4.33 14.46
N VAL A 58 -15.30 -3.36 15.01
CA VAL A 58 -14.19 -3.65 15.92
C VAL A 58 -14.30 -2.76 17.15
N THR A 59 -14.10 -3.37 18.32
CA THR A 59 -13.97 -2.67 19.59
C THR A 59 -12.57 -2.89 20.18
N ARG A 60 -12.08 -1.89 20.91
CA ARG A 60 -10.89 -2.00 21.74
C ARG A 60 -11.28 -1.80 23.21
N GLU A 61 -11.03 -2.83 24.06
CA GLU A 61 -11.41 -2.80 25.48
C GLU A 61 -12.89 -2.40 25.68
N GLY A 62 -13.77 -2.94 24.80
CA GLY A 62 -15.20 -2.68 24.82
C GLY A 62 -15.64 -1.34 24.18
N ARG A 63 -14.71 -0.47 23.78
CA ARG A 63 -15.01 0.81 23.12
C ARG A 63 -14.98 0.66 21.60
N PRO A 64 -16.00 1.14 20.87
CA PRO A 64 -15.98 1.09 19.41
C PRO A 64 -14.80 1.88 18.81
N VAL A 65 -14.06 1.27 17.90
CA VAL A 65 -13.02 1.90 17.08
C VAL A 65 -13.37 1.87 15.59
N ILE A 66 -13.99 0.79 15.13
CA ILE A 66 -14.60 0.69 13.80
C ILE A 66 -16.07 0.35 14.01
N ALA A 67 -16.95 1.24 13.58
CA ALA A 67 -18.39 1.03 13.57
C ALA A 67 -18.79 0.10 12.41
N PRO A 68 -20.05 -0.40 12.33
CA PRO A 68 -20.46 -1.31 11.28
C PRO A 68 -20.09 -0.82 9.88
N SER A 69 -19.27 -1.61 9.20
CA SER A 69 -18.61 -1.33 7.92
C SER A 69 -18.90 -2.45 6.94
N ARG A 70 -19.46 -2.12 5.77
CA ARG A 70 -19.89 -3.11 4.78
C ARG A 70 -18.73 -3.72 4.04
N LEU A 71 -18.98 -4.94 3.52
CA LEU A 71 -18.06 -5.70 2.69
C LEU A 71 -18.77 -6.11 1.40
N GLY A 72 -18.04 -6.20 0.28
CA GLY A 72 -18.60 -6.64 -0.98
C GLY A 72 -17.78 -6.23 -2.20
N PHE A 73 -18.33 -6.53 -3.39
CA PHE A 73 -17.67 -6.28 -4.67
C PHE A 73 -18.65 -5.85 -5.75
N LEU A 74 -18.19 -4.97 -6.63
CA LEU A 74 -18.80 -4.65 -7.91
C LEU A 74 -17.99 -5.30 -9.04
N PHE A 75 -18.68 -5.85 -10.02
CA PHE A 75 -18.09 -6.47 -11.21
C PHE A 75 -18.53 -5.73 -12.47
N THR A 76 -17.77 -5.84 -13.55
CA THR A 76 -18.12 -5.21 -14.83
C THR A 76 -19.13 -6.04 -15.63
N ASP A 77 -19.16 -7.34 -15.40
CA ASP A 77 -19.87 -8.34 -16.21
C ASP A 77 -20.74 -9.30 -15.38
N ALA A 78 -20.86 -9.06 -14.08
CA ALA A 78 -21.64 -9.88 -13.18
C ALA A 78 -22.39 -9.02 -12.14
N LEU A 79 -23.41 -9.59 -11.51
CA LEU A 79 -24.13 -8.96 -10.39
C LEU A 79 -23.15 -8.72 -9.23
N ALA A 80 -23.36 -7.60 -8.53
CA ALA A 80 -22.60 -7.26 -7.34
C ALA A 80 -22.75 -8.33 -6.24
N ILE A 81 -21.70 -8.55 -5.47
CA ILE A 81 -21.77 -9.24 -4.18
C ILE A 81 -21.84 -8.17 -3.08
N ASP A 82 -23.03 -7.69 -2.77
CA ASP A 82 -23.28 -6.67 -1.76
C ASP A 82 -24.46 -6.97 -0.85
N ARG A 83 -25.29 -7.96 -1.22
CA ARG A 83 -26.52 -8.40 -0.53
C ARG A 83 -26.87 -9.84 -0.89
N SER A 84 -28.00 -10.34 -0.35
CA SER A 84 -28.50 -11.70 -0.56
C SER A 84 -27.51 -12.79 -0.16
N LEU A 85 -26.57 -12.48 0.73
CA LEU A 85 -25.61 -13.45 1.24
C LEU A 85 -26.16 -14.18 2.47
N GLU A 86 -25.78 -15.45 2.62
CA GLU A 86 -25.97 -16.26 3.80
C GLU A 86 -24.66 -16.91 4.23
N LEU A 87 -24.52 -17.16 5.53
CA LEU A 87 -23.40 -17.93 6.08
C LEU A 87 -23.64 -19.42 5.84
N VAL A 88 -22.70 -20.06 5.14
CA VAL A 88 -22.72 -21.52 4.91
C VAL A 88 -21.95 -22.25 6.00
N SER A 89 -20.76 -21.75 6.34
CA SER A 89 -19.90 -22.32 7.38
C SER A 89 -18.94 -21.30 7.93
N GLN A 90 -18.47 -21.55 9.16
CA GLN A 90 -17.40 -20.78 9.76
C GLN A 90 -16.39 -21.71 10.41
N THR A 91 -15.12 -21.29 10.42
CA THR A 91 -14.04 -21.95 11.16
C THR A 91 -13.19 -20.90 11.83
N SER A 92 -12.62 -21.24 12.98
CA SER A 92 -11.64 -20.40 13.68
C SER A 92 -10.36 -21.19 13.94
N ALA A 93 -9.26 -20.47 13.99
CA ALA A 93 -7.93 -21.00 14.31
C ALA A 93 -7.12 -19.97 15.10
N THR A 94 -6.09 -20.44 15.77
CA THR A 94 -5.09 -19.60 16.44
C THR A 94 -3.72 -19.96 15.88
N ALA A 95 -2.91 -18.96 15.59
CA ALA A 95 -1.51 -19.13 15.23
C ALA A 95 -0.63 -18.40 16.27
N ASP A 96 0.46 -19.03 16.65
CA ASP A 96 1.54 -18.43 17.44
C ASP A 96 2.85 -19.04 16.96
N SER A 97 3.55 -18.30 16.13
CA SER A 97 4.79 -18.73 15.52
C SER A 97 5.79 -17.58 15.46
N GLN A 98 7.04 -17.91 15.17
CA GLN A 98 8.10 -16.92 15.00
C GLN A 98 8.86 -17.23 13.72
N TRP A 99 9.22 -16.21 12.99
CA TRP A 99 10.06 -16.32 11.80
C TRP A 99 11.21 -15.32 11.83
N GLU A 100 12.27 -15.61 11.09
CA GLU A 100 13.49 -14.79 11.04
C GLU A 100 13.48 -13.93 9.79
N GLN A 101 13.67 -12.60 9.96
CA GLN A 101 13.93 -11.68 8.87
C GLN A 101 15.40 -11.76 8.47
N PRO A 102 15.74 -11.83 7.18
CA PRO A 102 17.13 -11.78 6.74
C PRO A 102 17.76 -10.39 6.93
N TRP A 103 16.95 -9.36 6.98
CA TRP A 103 17.29 -7.96 7.25
C TRP A 103 16.03 -7.21 7.70
N GLY A 104 16.17 -6.06 8.32
CA GLY A 104 15.05 -5.22 8.77
C GLY A 104 15.23 -4.75 10.21
N GLU A 105 14.16 -4.24 10.80
CA GLU A 105 14.15 -3.60 12.12
C GLU A 105 14.30 -4.61 13.26
N ARG A 106 13.89 -5.86 13.01
CA ARG A 106 13.91 -6.95 13.98
C ARG A 106 14.39 -8.23 13.30
N ARG A 107 15.23 -8.99 13.99
CA ARG A 107 15.65 -10.31 13.52
C ARG A 107 14.51 -11.33 13.57
N PHE A 108 13.79 -11.36 14.68
CA PHE A 108 12.69 -12.31 14.89
C PHE A 108 11.36 -11.58 14.97
N VAL A 109 10.40 -12.03 14.17
CA VAL A 109 9.04 -11.51 14.11
C VAL A 109 8.08 -12.58 14.61
N ARG A 110 7.31 -12.26 15.63
CA ARG A 110 6.22 -13.14 16.09
C ARG A 110 5.00 -12.95 15.22
N ASP A 111 4.40 -14.04 14.80
CA ASP A 111 3.10 -14.09 14.13
C ASP A 111 2.10 -14.72 15.09
N HIS A 112 1.37 -13.88 15.82
CA HIS A 112 0.41 -14.29 16.84
C HIS A 112 -0.94 -13.65 16.54
N HIS A 113 -1.89 -14.46 16.11
CA HIS A 113 -3.23 -14.01 15.75
C HIS A 113 -4.28 -15.10 15.95
N ASN A 114 -5.52 -14.66 16.10
CA ASN A 114 -6.69 -15.52 15.92
C ASN A 114 -7.26 -15.28 14.53
N GLU A 115 -7.70 -16.33 13.86
CA GLU A 115 -8.28 -16.29 12.51
C GLU A 115 -9.74 -16.75 12.54
N LEU A 116 -10.58 -16.05 11.78
CA LEU A 116 -11.95 -16.42 11.46
C LEU A 116 -12.11 -16.52 9.95
N MET A 117 -12.63 -17.63 9.47
CA MET A 117 -12.94 -17.85 8.07
C MET A 117 -14.44 -18.11 7.91
N LEU A 118 -15.10 -17.35 7.04
CA LEU A 118 -16.52 -17.42 6.75
C LEU A 118 -16.73 -17.80 5.28
N THR A 119 -17.41 -18.92 5.03
CA THR A 119 -17.89 -19.26 3.69
C THR A 119 -19.27 -18.67 3.52
N LEU A 120 -19.41 -17.72 2.61
CA LEU A 120 -20.64 -17.04 2.25
C LEU A 120 -21.15 -17.55 0.91
N ARG A 121 -22.48 -17.55 0.72
CA ARG A 121 -23.13 -17.92 -0.54
C ARG A 121 -24.26 -16.95 -0.83
N GLU A 122 -24.45 -16.62 -2.11
CA GLU A 122 -25.69 -15.94 -2.55
C GLU A 122 -26.90 -16.85 -2.36
N LYS A 123 -27.99 -16.32 -1.80
CA LYS A 123 -29.28 -17.03 -1.68
C LYS A 123 -29.93 -17.19 -3.04
N ASP A 124 -29.75 -16.21 -3.92
CA ASP A 124 -30.32 -16.16 -5.25
C ASP A 124 -29.36 -16.77 -6.28
N ALA A 125 -29.90 -17.13 -7.46
CA ALA A 125 -29.08 -17.59 -8.57
C ALA A 125 -28.09 -16.48 -9.02
N PRO A 126 -26.84 -16.83 -9.36
CA PRO A 126 -26.33 -18.19 -9.57
C PRO A 126 -25.81 -18.91 -8.32
N GLY A 127 -25.95 -18.35 -7.12
CA GLY A 127 -25.54 -18.99 -5.87
C GLY A 127 -24.02 -19.07 -5.68
N ARG A 128 -23.30 -18.04 -6.13
CA ARG A 128 -21.84 -17.97 -6.04
C ARG A 128 -21.37 -18.00 -4.59
N ARG A 129 -20.21 -18.61 -4.37
CA ARG A 129 -19.57 -18.65 -3.05
C ARG A 129 -18.38 -17.74 -3.01
N ILE A 130 -18.13 -17.12 -1.85
CA ILE A 130 -16.93 -16.34 -1.56
C ILE A 130 -16.50 -16.61 -0.11
N VAL A 131 -15.20 -16.60 0.16
CA VAL A 131 -14.67 -16.80 1.50
C VAL A 131 -14.15 -15.48 2.04
N GLY A 132 -14.68 -15.02 3.17
CA GLY A 132 -14.15 -13.91 3.95
C GLY A 132 -13.20 -14.45 5.01
N ARG A 133 -11.99 -13.90 5.08
CA ARG A 133 -10.98 -14.29 6.06
C ARG A 133 -10.56 -13.09 6.89
N PHE A 134 -10.57 -13.23 8.21
CA PHE A 134 -10.21 -12.19 9.18
C PHE A 134 -9.08 -12.72 10.06
N ARG A 135 -8.01 -11.96 10.22
CA ARG A 135 -6.95 -12.22 11.19
C ARG A 135 -6.88 -11.07 12.18
N LEU A 136 -7.09 -11.37 13.45
CA LEU A 136 -7.07 -10.39 14.51
C LEU A 136 -5.83 -10.61 15.38
N PHE A 137 -4.95 -9.61 15.33
CA PHE A 137 -3.71 -9.51 16.12
C PHE A 137 -3.96 -8.67 17.36
N ASP A 138 -3.03 -8.65 18.31
CA ASP A 138 -3.12 -7.79 19.49
C ASP A 138 -3.12 -6.29 19.17
N GLY A 139 -2.53 -5.91 18.03
CA GLY A 139 -2.42 -4.54 17.55
C GLY A 139 -3.21 -4.23 16.27
N GLY A 140 -4.17 -5.06 15.85
CA GLY A 140 -4.97 -4.74 14.67
C GLY A 140 -5.57 -5.91 13.92
N LEU A 141 -6.07 -5.63 12.74
CA LEU A 141 -6.90 -6.52 11.92
C LEU A 141 -6.40 -6.57 10.47
N GLY A 142 -6.43 -7.76 9.87
CA GLY A 142 -6.43 -7.96 8.42
C GLY A 142 -7.72 -8.63 7.96
N VAL A 143 -8.32 -8.16 6.88
CA VAL A 143 -9.46 -8.79 6.21
C VAL A 143 -9.18 -8.94 4.72
N ARG A 144 -9.47 -10.12 4.16
CA ARG A 144 -9.43 -10.37 2.71
C ARG A 144 -10.54 -11.30 2.28
N PHE A 145 -10.72 -11.38 0.98
CA PHE A 145 -11.62 -12.34 0.34
C PHE A 145 -10.85 -13.33 -0.52
N GLU A 146 -11.42 -14.52 -0.69
CA GLU A 146 -10.90 -15.56 -1.56
C GLU A 146 -12.00 -15.97 -2.54
N PHE A 147 -11.68 -15.91 -3.82
CA PHE A 147 -12.56 -16.32 -4.92
C PHE A 147 -12.23 -17.78 -5.27
N PRO A 148 -13.16 -18.75 -5.03
CA PRO A 148 -12.95 -20.15 -5.38
C PRO A 148 -12.91 -20.39 -6.90
N ASP A 149 -12.40 -21.55 -7.31
CA ASP A 149 -12.32 -22.00 -8.72
C ASP A 149 -13.61 -21.83 -9.51
N SER A 150 -14.78 -21.98 -8.84
CA SER A 150 -16.10 -21.90 -9.47
C SER A 150 -16.43 -20.55 -10.09
N TRP A 151 -15.61 -19.52 -9.85
CA TRP A 151 -15.77 -18.19 -10.45
C TRP A 151 -15.23 -18.11 -11.88
N GLY A 152 -14.23 -18.91 -12.25
CA GLY A 152 -13.55 -18.76 -13.53
C GLY A 152 -12.83 -17.39 -13.63
N GLN A 153 -13.03 -16.69 -14.73
CA GLN A 153 -12.48 -15.35 -14.90
C GLN A 153 -13.35 -14.32 -14.15
N VAL A 154 -12.71 -13.43 -13.41
CA VAL A 154 -13.35 -12.41 -12.57
C VAL A 154 -12.90 -11.03 -13.00
N HIS A 155 -13.85 -10.12 -13.22
CA HIS A 155 -13.63 -8.75 -13.61
C HIS A 155 -14.18 -7.80 -12.54
N ILE A 156 -13.32 -7.43 -11.57
CA ILE A 156 -13.70 -6.55 -10.46
C ILE A 156 -13.68 -5.10 -10.91
N GLN A 157 -14.83 -4.42 -10.77
CA GLN A 157 -14.95 -3.00 -11.01
C GLN A 157 -14.49 -2.18 -9.81
N ASP A 158 -14.89 -2.58 -8.59
CA ASP A 158 -14.48 -1.90 -7.35
C ASP A 158 -14.79 -2.79 -6.13
N GLU A 159 -14.16 -2.47 -5.00
CA GLU A 159 -14.52 -3.03 -3.70
C GLU A 159 -15.53 -2.14 -2.98
N LEU A 160 -16.40 -2.78 -2.20
CA LEU A 160 -17.32 -2.14 -1.29
C LEU A 160 -16.85 -2.21 0.17
N THR A 161 -15.60 -2.60 0.39
CA THR A 161 -14.99 -2.67 1.72
C THR A 161 -14.96 -1.29 2.36
N GLU A 162 -15.75 -1.13 3.42
CA GLU A 162 -15.86 0.12 4.18
C GLU A 162 -15.01 0.09 5.45
N PHE A 163 -14.74 1.30 5.94
CA PHE A 163 -14.05 1.57 7.20
C PHE A 163 -14.77 2.77 7.85
N THR A 164 -15.66 2.50 8.79
CA THR A 164 -16.40 3.54 9.51
C THR A 164 -15.70 3.83 10.83
N VAL A 165 -14.95 4.92 10.91
CA VAL A 165 -14.26 5.31 12.14
C VAL A 165 -15.28 5.75 13.18
N ALA A 166 -15.24 5.13 14.37
CA ALA A 166 -16.32 5.25 15.35
C ALA A 166 -16.28 6.56 16.17
N GLN A 167 -15.13 7.25 16.17
CA GLN A 167 -14.93 8.45 17.00
C GLN A 167 -14.30 9.58 16.16
N PRO A 168 -14.56 10.85 16.51
CA PRO A 168 -13.87 11.98 15.91
C PRO A 168 -12.37 11.95 16.28
N GLY A 169 -11.57 12.66 15.50
CA GLY A 169 -10.14 12.69 15.71
C GLY A 169 -9.40 13.50 14.66
N THR A 170 -8.10 13.29 14.59
CA THR A 170 -7.19 13.92 13.63
C THR A 170 -6.61 12.87 12.68
N ALA A 171 -6.53 13.19 11.40
CA ALA A 171 -5.91 12.38 10.37
C ALA A 171 -4.64 13.05 9.82
N TRP A 172 -3.62 12.25 9.50
CA TRP A 172 -2.43 12.61 8.73
C TRP A 172 -2.45 11.82 7.43
N TRP A 173 -2.46 12.52 6.30
CA TRP A 173 -2.71 11.91 5.01
C TRP A 173 -2.12 12.71 3.84
N ILE A 174 -1.92 12.05 2.70
CA ILE A 174 -1.63 12.67 1.41
C ILE A 174 -2.75 12.37 0.44
N VAL A 175 -2.95 13.27 -0.54
CA VAL A 175 -4.03 13.16 -1.53
C VAL A 175 -3.83 11.90 -2.38
N GLY A 176 -4.89 11.10 -2.48
CA GLY A 176 -4.99 9.94 -3.37
C GLY A 176 -5.99 10.20 -4.49
N GLY A 177 -6.13 9.22 -5.39
CA GLY A 177 -7.07 9.30 -6.51
C GLY A 177 -6.47 9.91 -7.76
N ASP A 178 -5.23 10.33 -7.71
CA ASP A 178 -4.43 10.72 -8.86
C ASP A 178 -3.62 9.48 -9.35
N TRP A 179 -3.19 9.49 -10.61
CA TRP A 179 -2.33 8.45 -11.16
C TRP A 179 -0.95 8.43 -10.50
N ASN A 180 -0.61 9.50 -9.79
CA ASN A 180 0.72 9.94 -9.43
C ASN A 180 1.31 9.25 -8.18
N ARG A 181 2.60 9.43 -8.06
CA ARG A 181 3.50 9.03 -6.97
C ARG A 181 3.12 9.65 -5.62
N TYR A 182 3.71 9.13 -4.56
CA TYR A 182 3.39 9.49 -3.17
C TYR A 182 4.17 10.71 -2.64
N GLU A 183 4.82 11.48 -3.51
CA GLU A 183 5.69 12.60 -3.18
C GLU A 183 4.92 13.89 -2.88
N GLN A 184 4.11 13.84 -1.84
CA GLN A 184 3.25 14.95 -1.44
C GLN A 184 3.51 15.34 0.02
N ILE A 185 3.27 16.61 0.35
CA ILE A 185 3.29 17.09 1.74
C ILE A 185 2.09 16.52 2.48
N TYR A 186 2.34 15.99 3.69
CA TYR A 186 1.29 15.49 4.56
C TYR A 186 0.35 16.59 5.03
N GLN A 187 -0.94 16.34 4.91
CA GLN A 187 -1.99 17.15 5.48
C GLN A 187 -2.35 16.63 6.88
N ARG A 188 -2.70 17.56 7.78
CA ARG A 188 -3.25 17.26 9.09
C ARG A 188 -4.62 17.91 9.22
N THR A 189 -5.67 17.10 9.28
CA THR A 189 -7.05 17.57 9.29
C THR A 189 -7.90 16.79 10.30
N PRO A 190 -9.11 17.28 10.65
CA PRO A 190 -10.14 16.42 11.22
C PRO A 190 -10.40 15.21 10.29
N ILE A 191 -10.81 14.07 10.87
CA ILE A 191 -11.07 12.82 10.13
C ILE A 191 -12.14 13.02 9.06
N ASP A 192 -13.20 13.76 9.37
CA ASP A 192 -14.30 14.05 8.46
C ASP A 192 -13.97 15.08 7.36
N ALA A 193 -12.79 15.69 7.39
CA ALA A 193 -12.28 16.55 6.33
C ALA A 193 -11.38 15.82 5.32
N VAL A 194 -11.00 14.57 5.57
CA VAL A 194 -10.27 13.75 4.61
C VAL A 194 -11.15 13.50 3.38
N ALA A 195 -10.61 13.70 2.19
CA ALA A 195 -11.33 13.44 0.93
C ALA A 195 -11.02 12.03 0.41
N THR A 196 -10.01 11.93 -0.46
CA THR A 196 -9.44 10.67 -0.93
C THR A 196 -7.96 10.67 -0.57
N ALA A 197 -7.49 9.65 0.11
CA ALA A 197 -6.11 9.54 0.58
C ALA A 197 -5.41 8.33 -0.02
N HIS A 198 -4.08 8.46 -0.21
CA HIS A 198 -3.22 7.28 -0.33
C HIS A 198 -3.12 6.55 1.01
N THR A 199 -2.79 5.27 0.96
CA THR A 199 -2.49 4.46 2.15
C THR A 199 -0.98 4.18 2.25
N PRO A 200 -0.41 4.09 3.47
CA PRO A 200 -1.05 4.21 4.78
C PRO A 200 -1.63 5.61 5.06
N ILE A 201 -2.78 5.63 5.74
CA ILE A 201 -3.33 6.85 6.35
C ILE A 201 -3.39 6.64 7.87
N THR A 202 -2.92 7.62 8.63
CA THR A 202 -2.86 7.54 10.09
C THR A 202 -3.89 8.46 10.73
N MET A 203 -4.54 7.96 11.78
CA MET A 203 -5.53 8.71 12.55
C MET A 203 -5.28 8.58 14.04
N ARG A 204 -5.60 9.63 14.81
CA ARG A 204 -5.67 9.59 16.27
C ARG A 204 -7.08 9.95 16.68
N LEU A 205 -7.75 9.05 17.37
CA LEU A 205 -9.11 9.21 17.88
C LEU A 205 -9.14 10.13 19.12
N ALA A 206 -10.31 10.59 19.48
CA ALA A 206 -10.51 11.48 20.63
C ALA A 206 -10.08 10.85 21.97
N ASP A 207 -10.19 9.52 22.10
CA ASP A 207 -9.77 8.78 23.30
C ASP A 207 -8.26 8.45 23.31
N GLY A 208 -7.51 8.91 22.31
CA GLY A 208 -6.07 8.68 22.17
C GLY A 208 -5.70 7.43 21.38
N THR A 209 -6.62 6.56 21.04
CA THR A 209 -6.36 5.38 20.19
C THR A 209 -5.82 5.81 18.82
N HIS A 210 -4.77 5.13 18.36
CA HIS A 210 -4.17 5.38 17.05
C HIS A 210 -4.60 4.29 16.08
N LEU A 211 -4.94 4.71 14.86
CA LEU A 211 -5.32 3.83 13.75
C LEU A 211 -4.42 4.11 12.54
N ALA A 212 -4.04 3.06 11.84
CA ALA A 212 -3.50 3.20 10.49
C ALA A 212 -4.21 2.23 9.55
N PHE A 213 -4.65 2.74 8.40
CA PHE A 213 -5.33 1.95 7.36
C PHE A 213 -4.39 1.74 6.19
N HIS A 214 -4.23 0.49 5.80
CA HIS A 214 -3.36 0.11 4.70
C HIS A 214 -3.82 -1.19 4.04
N GLU A 215 -2.96 -1.78 3.24
CA GLU A 215 -3.15 -3.09 2.60
C GLU A 215 -1.87 -3.92 2.68
N ALA A 216 -2.00 -5.24 2.66
CA ALA A 216 -0.88 -6.15 2.64
C ALA A 216 -1.01 -7.19 1.52
N ALA A 217 0.12 -7.73 1.05
CA ALA A 217 0.19 -8.73 0.00
C ALA A 217 -0.50 -8.29 -1.31
N LEU A 218 -0.17 -7.09 -1.80
CA LEU A 218 -0.67 -6.59 -3.08
C LEU A 218 -0.01 -7.34 -4.24
N VAL A 219 -0.60 -8.47 -4.62
CA VAL A 219 -0.13 -9.35 -5.69
C VAL A 219 -1.19 -9.48 -6.76
N ASP A 220 -0.85 -9.08 -8.00
CA ASP A 220 -1.74 -9.18 -9.15
C ASP A 220 -3.14 -8.61 -8.90
N TYR A 221 -3.17 -7.42 -8.32
CA TYR A 221 -4.40 -6.72 -7.95
C TYR A 221 -4.16 -5.21 -7.99
N ALA A 222 -5.23 -4.40 -8.07
CA ALA A 222 -5.10 -2.95 -8.01
C ALA A 222 -4.94 -2.48 -6.56
N GLY A 223 -4.04 -1.52 -6.34
CA GLY A 223 -3.89 -0.83 -5.07
C GLY A 223 -5.16 -0.07 -4.68
N MET A 224 -5.39 0.11 -3.40
CA MET A 224 -6.53 0.87 -2.92
C MET A 224 -6.16 2.32 -2.57
N TRP A 225 -7.11 3.23 -2.84
CA TRP A 225 -7.22 4.52 -2.22
C TRP A 225 -8.25 4.47 -1.09
N PHE A 226 -8.06 5.29 -0.08
CA PHE A 226 -8.96 5.40 1.07
C PHE A 226 -9.88 6.61 0.87
N ARG A 227 -11.08 6.39 0.37
CA ARG A 227 -12.00 7.45 -0.03
C ARG A 227 -13.15 7.62 0.96
N ARG A 228 -13.33 8.86 1.44
CA ARG A 228 -14.48 9.20 2.27
C ARG A 228 -15.77 9.19 1.44
N THR A 229 -16.81 8.60 2.01
CA THR A 229 -18.14 8.54 1.39
C THR A 229 -19.15 9.43 2.11
N ASP A 230 -19.14 9.43 3.43
CA ASP A 230 -20.03 10.24 4.27
C ASP A 230 -19.49 10.30 5.71
N GLY A 231 -19.56 11.45 6.38
CA GLY A 231 -19.12 11.62 7.75
C GLY A 231 -17.70 11.07 7.95
N GLN A 232 -17.55 10.07 8.82
CA GLN A 232 -16.30 9.35 9.07
C GLN A 232 -16.30 7.94 8.45
N ARG A 233 -17.14 7.70 7.45
CA ARG A 233 -17.17 6.48 6.66
C ARG A 233 -16.28 6.61 5.45
N PHE A 234 -15.39 5.65 5.31
CA PHE A 234 -14.49 5.51 4.18
C PHE A 234 -14.70 4.18 3.48
N LYS A 235 -14.22 4.07 2.26
CA LYS A 235 -14.18 2.81 1.53
C LYS A 235 -12.86 2.64 0.81
N ALA A 236 -12.47 1.40 0.58
CA ALA A 236 -11.47 1.04 -0.42
C ALA A 236 -12.00 1.43 -1.81
N THR A 237 -11.22 2.18 -2.56
CA THR A 237 -11.48 2.47 -3.97
C THR A 237 -10.26 2.00 -4.75
N LEU A 238 -10.45 1.07 -5.67
CA LEU A 238 -9.35 0.49 -6.41
C LEU A 238 -8.82 1.46 -7.47
N SER A 239 -7.51 1.44 -7.70
CA SER A 239 -6.87 2.18 -8.78
C SER A 239 -7.44 1.75 -10.13
N PRO A 240 -7.70 2.69 -11.06
CA PRO A 240 -8.22 2.37 -12.38
C PRO A 240 -7.28 1.53 -13.24
N SER A 241 -7.81 1.00 -14.33
CA SER A 241 -7.07 0.32 -15.39
C SER A 241 -7.56 0.77 -16.77
N SER A 242 -6.69 0.75 -17.76
CA SER A 242 -7.00 1.04 -19.16
C SER A 242 -8.05 0.09 -19.76
N THR A 243 -8.23 -1.09 -19.17
CA THR A 243 -9.17 -2.11 -19.66
C THR A 243 -10.60 -1.96 -19.11
N GLY A 244 -10.84 -0.99 -18.23
CA GLY A 244 -12.14 -0.73 -17.59
C GLY A 244 -12.35 -1.50 -16.29
N ALA A 245 -12.20 -2.82 -16.26
CA ALA A 245 -12.14 -3.56 -15.01
C ALA A 245 -10.84 -3.24 -14.26
N ARG A 246 -10.93 -2.88 -12.98
CA ARG A 246 -9.75 -2.52 -12.19
C ARG A 246 -8.89 -3.71 -11.85
N VAL A 247 -9.50 -4.90 -11.78
CA VAL A 247 -8.80 -6.17 -11.59
C VAL A 247 -9.42 -7.22 -12.51
N THR A 248 -8.59 -7.92 -13.26
CA THR A 248 -8.95 -9.09 -14.05
C THR A 248 -8.08 -10.27 -13.63
N ARG A 249 -8.70 -11.31 -13.06
CA ARG A 249 -7.99 -12.52 -12.61
C ARG A 249 -8.77 -13.79 -12.88
N MET A 250 -8.02 -14.87 -13.11
CA MET A 250 -8.57 -16.23 -13.11
C MET A 250 -8.61 -16.76 -11.67
N ALA A 251 -9.77 -17.23 -11.22
CA ALA A 251 -9.90 -17.91 -9.94
C ALA A 251 -9.22 -19.33 -10.00
N PRO A 252 -8.71 -19.86 -8.86
CA PRO A 252 -8.84 -19.30 -7.52
C PRO A 252 -7.82 -18.21 -7.23
N PHE A 253 -8.20 -17.19 -6.46
CA PHE A 253 -7.25 -16.21 -5.97
C PHE A 253 -7.75 -15.51 -4.69
N PRO A 254 -6.83 -15.07 -3.79
CA PRO A 254 -7.16 -14.14 -2.74
C PRO A 254 -7.02 -12.69 -3.20
N THR A 255 -7.80 -11.78 -2.62
CA THR A 255 -7.54 -10.35 -2.68
C THR A 255 -6.35 -9.98 -1.78
N PRO A 256 -5.73 -8.80 -1.92
CA PRO A 256 -4.88 -8.25 -0.88
C PRO A 256 -5.63 -8.16 0.45
N TRP A 257 -4.91 -8.18 1.54
CA TRP A 257 -5.47 -7.87 2.84
C TRP A 257 -5.74 -6.38 2.97
N ARG A 258 -6.90 -6.00 3.49
CA ARG A 258 -7.18 -4.66 3.99
C ARG A 258 -6.83 -4.66 5.46
N THR A 259 -5.90 -3.77 5.86
CA THR A 259 -5.33 -3.77 7.21
C THR A 259 -5.76 -2.56 8.01
N ILE A 260 -5.91 -2.75 9.31
CA ILE A 260 -6.16 -1.70 10.29
C ILE A 260 -5.21 -1.96 11.46
N ILE A 261 -4.19 -1.13 11.63
CA ILE A 261 -3.41 -1.09 12.87
C ILE A 261 -4.23 -0.35 13.92
N ILE A 262 -4.33 -0.88 15.13
CA ILE A 262 -5.13 -0.34 16.25
C ILE A 262 -4.28 -0.39 17.51
N THR A 263 -3.74 0.74 17.95
CA THR A 263 -2.79 0.79 19.07
C THR A 263 -3.15 1.89 20.06
N PRO A 264 -2.70 1.78 21.34
CA PRO A 264 -2.95 2.81 22.33
C PRO A 264 -2.20 4.11 22.06
N ASP A 265 -1.11 4.04 21.31
CA ASP A 265 -0.22 5.17 21.05
C ASP A 265 0.50 5.03 19.70
N ALA A 266 1.26 6.05 19.32
CA ALA A 266 2.00 6.08 18.07
C ALA A 266 3.17 5.08 18.02
N ALA A 267 3.78 4.77 19.17
CA ALA A 267 4.89 3.81 19.24
C ALA A 267 4.44 2.41 18.82
N GLY A 268 3.26 1.99 19.27
CA GLY A 268 2.67 0.70 18.88
C GLY A 268 2.44 0.58 17.38
N MET A 269 2.17 1.68 16.66
CA MET A 269 2.05 1.63 15.20
C MET A 269 3.38 1.28 14.53
N VAL A 270 4.47 1.95 14.94
CA VAL A 270 5.82 1.71 14.39
C VAL A 270 6.31 0.29 14.72
N GLU A 271 5.86 -0.26 15.85
CA GLU A 271 6.19 -1.61 16.26
C GLU A 271 5.37 -2.71 15.57
N SER A 272 4.34 -2.34 14.80
CA SER A 272 3.47 -3.31 14.13
C SER A 272 4.21 -4.12 13.07
N ASN A 273 3.91 -5.42 13.01
CA ASN A 273 4.38 -6.32 11.95
C ASN A 273 3.20 -6.99 11.23
N ILE A 274 2.02 -6.39 11.30
CA ILE A 274 0.78 -6.97 10.74
C ILE A 274 0.93 -7.17 9.24
N GLU A 275 1.39 -6.16 8.51
CA GLU A 275 1.57 -6.23 7.06
C GLU A 275 2.56 -7.34 6.68
N LEU A 276 3.65 -7.50 7.44
CA LEU A 276 4.60 -8.59 7.20
C LEU A 276 3.96 -9.96 7.48
N ASN A 277 3.27 -10.10 8.60
CA ASN A 277 2.64 -11.36 9.00
C ASN A 277 1.48 -11.80 8.09
N LEU A 278 0.88 -10.86 7.35
CA LEU A 278 -0.15 -11.14 6.36
C LEU A 278 0.40 -11.52 4.98
N ASN A 279 1.72 -11.45 4.78
CA ASN A 279 2.39 -11.90 3.57
C ASN A 279 2.86 -13.35 3.69
N GLU A 280 3.02 -14.01 2.55
CA GLU A 280 3.56 -15.37 2.46
C GLU A 280 5.04 -15.40 2.91
N PRO A 281 5.52 -16.54 3.43
CA PRO A 281 6.94 -16.74 3.71
C PRO A 281 7.83 -16.50 2.48
N ASN A 282 9.12 -16.32 2.74
CA ASN A 282 10.14 -16.16 1.69
C ASN A 282 10.04 -17.26 0.61
N ARG A 283 9.89 -16.84 -0.64
CA ARG A 283 9.80 -17.71 -1.83
C ARG A 283 11.12 -17.85 -2.60
N LEU A 284 12.14 -17.07 -2.24
CA LEU A 284 13.40 -17.03 -2.97
C LEU A 284 14.40 -18.10 -2.50
N GLY A 285 14.10 -18.78 -1.39
CA GLY A 285 15.03 -19.75 -0.80
C GLY A 285 16.21 -19.07 -0.12
N ASP A 286 17.46 -19.35 -0.53
CA ASP A 286 18.65 -18.70 0.00
C ASP A 286 18.69 -17.23 -0.39
N VAL A 287 18.68 -16.36 0.60
CA VAL A 287 18.75 -14.89 0.47
C VAL A 287 19.96 -14.29 1.18
N SER A 288 20.97 -15.10 1.49
CA SER A 288 22.22 -14.66 2.14
C SER A 288 23.00 -13.61 1.34
N TRP A 289 22.71 -13.52 0.04
CA TRP A 289 23.25 -12.53 -0.88
C TRP A 289 22.58 -11.16 -0.76
N VAL A 290 21.37 -11.05 -0.22
CA VAL A 290 20.65 -9.77 0.01
C VAL A 290 21.30 -9.07 1.20
N LYS A 291 21.94 -7.94 0.94
CA LYS A 291 22.65 -7.15 1.97
C LYS A 291 22.34 -5.68 1.77
N PRO A 292 21.33 -5.12 2.45
CA PRO A 292 21.11 -3.68 2.44
C PRO A 292 22.35 -2.93 2.92
N TYR A 293 22.69 -1.83 2.25
CA TYR A 293 23.89 -1.06 2.57
C TYR A 293 23.72 0.44 2.24
N LYS A 294 24.60 1.25 2.79
CA LYS A 294 24.68 2.67 2.46
C LYS A 294 25.41 2.88 1.15
N TYR A 295 24.86 3.69 0.27
CA TYR A 295 25.52 4.14 -0.95
C TYR A 295 25.44 5.66 -1.09
N ILE A 296 26.29 6.22 -1.93
CA ILE A 296 26.27 7.61 -2.39
C ILE A 296 25.98 7.63 -3.88
N GLY A 297 25.50 8.76 -4.39
CA GLY A 297 25.15 8.91 -5.80
C GLY A 297 25.58 10.25 -6.36
N ILE A 298 25.68 10.33 -7.69
CA ILE A 298 26.06 11.57 -8.39
C ILE A 298 24.89 12.52 -8.59
N TRP A 299 23.67 12.10 -8.26
CA TRP A 299 22.43 12.84 -8.51
C TRP A 299 22.45 14.29 -7.99
N TRP A 300 23.08 14.55 -6.82
CA TRP A 300 23.23 15.90 -6.30
C TRP A 300 23.94 16.86 -7.25
N GLY A 301 24.85 16.36 -8.06
CA GLY A 301 25.52 17.17 -9.09
C GLY A 301 24.55 17.67 -10.15
N MET A 302 23.57 16.83 -10.53
CA MET A 302 22.50 17.18 -11.46
C MET A 302 21.45 18.09 -10.77
N HIS A 303 21.07 17.76 -9.55
CA HIS A 303 20.12 18.53 -8.76
C HIS A 303 20.57 19.98 -8.52
N LEU A 304 21.86 20.18 -8.35
CA LEU A 304 22.46 21.51 -8.19
C LEU A 304 22.84 22.17 -9.53
N ASP A 305 22.44 21.60 -10.66
CA ASP A 305 22.73 22.08 -12.03
C ASP A 305 24.25 22.22 -12.34
N ASN A 306 25.09 21.47 -11.64
CA ASN A 306 26.53 21.37 -11.97
C ASN A 306 26.74 20.42 -13.15
N TRP A 307 25.98 19.35 -13.22
CA TRP A 307 26.03 18.29 -14.24
C TRP A 307 24.67 18.05 -14.87
N THR A 308 24.67 17.27 -15.96
CA THR A 308 23.47 16.81 -16.66
C THR A 308 23.44 15.28 -16.71
N TRP A 309 22.25 14.69 -16.84
CA TRP A 309 22.10 13.27 -17.18
C TRP A 309 22.42 13.03 -18.67
N SER A 310 22.11 14.02 -19.53
CA SER A 310 22.34 13.95 -20.97
C SER A 310 23.82 14.08 -21.32
N SER A 311 24.19 13.53 -22.47
CA SER A 311 25.54 13.63 -23.05
C SER A 311 25.98 15.09 -23.27
N GLY A 312 27.27 15.32 -23.33
CA GLY A 312 27.84 16.63 -23.61
C GLY A 312 28.85 17.11 -22.56
N PRO A 313 29.27 18.42 -22.63
CA PRO A 313 30.35 18.93 -21.80
C PRO A 313 30.09 18.93 -20.29
N ARG A 314 28.84 18.84 -19.88
CA ARG A 314 28.45 18.77 -18.45
C ARG A 314 27.92 17.41 -18.04
N HIS A 315 28.15 16.35 -18.84
CA HIS A 315 27.70 15.01 -18.49
C HIS A 315 28.28 14.56 -17.15
N GLY A 316 27.41 14.21 -16.20
CA GLY A 316 27.80 13.80 -14.86
C GLY A 316 28.27 12.36 -14.79
N ALA A 317 27.67 11.47 -15.57
CA ALA A 317 27.93 10.04 -15.56
C ALA A 317 29.14 9.67 -16.46
N THR A 318 30.30 10.19 -16.12
CA THR A 318 31.55 9.83 -16.81
C THR A 318 32.35 8.78 -16.02
N THR A 319 33.20 8.02 -16.70
CA THR A 319 34.13 7.07 -16.07
C THR A 319 35.00 7.76 -15.00
N GLU A 320 35.41 8.99 -15.25
CA GLU A 320 36.25 9.75 -14.31
C GLU A 320 35.50 10.12 -13.05
N HIS A 321 34.32 10.71 -13.17
CA HIS A 321 33.47 11.06 -12.02
C HIS A 321 33.10 9.81 -11.21
N ALA A 322 32.73 8.73 -11.87
CA ALA A 322 32.42 7.46 -11.20
C ALA A 322 33.60 6.97 -10.33
N ARG A 323 34.85 7.03 -10.85
CA ARG A 323 36.05 6.66 -10.07
C ARG A 323 36.27 7.57 -8.87
N GLN A 324 36.04 8.88 -9.00
CA GLN A 324 36.15 9.83 -7.88
C GLN A 324 35.15 9.50 -6.76
N TYR A 325 33.91 9.20 -7.11
CA TYR A 325 32.87 8.78 -6.15
C TYR A 325 33.20 7.41 -5.52
N ILE A 326 33.72 6.47 -6.28
CA ILE A 326 34.16 5.16 -5.76
C ILE A 326 35.33 5.35 -4.76
N ASP A 327 36.30 6.21 -5.05
CA ASP A 327 37.40 6.50 -4.12
C ASP A 327 36.91 7.19 -2.84
N PHE A 328 35.95 8.09 -2.96
CA PHE A 328 35.28 8.68 -1.79
C PHE A 328 34.53 7.63 -0.98
N ALA A 329 33.71 6.78 -1.63
CA ALA A 329 32.95 5.71 -0.98
C ALA A 329 33.89 4.76 -0.22
N ALA A 330 34.97 4.32 -0.84
CA ALA A 330 35.95 3.43 -0.22
C ALA A 330 36.63 4.06 1.01
N ARG A 331 36.98 5.34 0.95
CA ARG A 331 37.58 6.06 2.09
C ARG A 331 36.64 6.25 3.26
N HIS A 332 35.35 6.40 3.00
CA HIS A 332 34.33 6.73 4.01
C HIS A 332 33.44 5.56 4.40
N GLY A 333 33.71 4.34 3.93
CA GLY A 333 33.01 3.12 4.33
C GLY A 333 31.62 2.99 3.72
N PHE A 334 31.34 3.64 2.59
CA PHE A 334 30.15 3.34 1.78
C PHE A 334 30.42 2.12 0.91
N ARG A 335 29.46 1.20 0.88
CA ARG A 335 29.59 -0.02 0.08
C ARG A 335 29.17 0.17 -1.38
N GLY A 336 28.38 1.19 -1.69
CA GLY A 336 27.84 1.40 -3.02
C GLY A 336 28.00 2.82 -3.55
N VAL A 337 28.02 2.93 -4.88
CA VAL A 337 27.96 4.18 -5.62
C VAL A 337 26.89 4.06 -6.71
N LEU A 338 25.92 4.96 -6.71
CA LEU A 338 24.89 5.06 -7.72
C LEU A 338 25.30 6.08 -8.79
N ILE A 339 25.33 5.66 -10.04
CA ILE A 339 25.62 6.52 -11.19
C ILE A 339 24.38 6.58 -12.08
N GLU A 340 23.63 7.65 -12.01
CA GLU A 340 22.51 7.94 -12.89
C GLU A 340 23.00 8.56 -14.20
N GLY A 341 22.33 8.30 -15.32
CA GLY A 341 22.73 8.87 -16.61
C GLY A 341 23.82 8.12 -17.34
N TRP A 342 24.26 6.94 -16.86
CA TRP A 342 25.34 6.18 -17.48
C TRP A 342 24.98 5.57 -18.84
N ASN A 343 23.69 5.25 -19.05
CA ASN A 343 23.16 4.54 -20.21
C ASN A 343 22.53 5.48 -21.24
N LEU A 344 22.41 5.03 -22.48
CA LEU A 344 21.75 5.80 -23.55
C LEU A 344 20.26 6.04 -23.24
N GLY A 345 19.75 7.21 -23.69
CA GLY A 345 18.33 7.58 -23.60
C GLY A 345 18.03 8.86 -22.83
N TRP A 346 19.03 9.51 -22.23
CA TRP A 346 18.86 10.74 -21.46
C TRP A 346 18.93 12.04 -22.26
N ASP A 347 19.23 11.96 -23.55
CA ASP A 347 19.34 13.14 -24.40
C ASP A 347 17.95 13.71 -24.73
N GLY A 348 17.83 15.04 -24.69
CA GLY A 348 16.56 15.73 -24.95
C GLY A 348 15.58 15.67 -23.78
N ASN A 349 14.29 15.51 -24.08
CA ASN A 349 13.22 15.41 -23.07
C ASN A 349 12.99 13.95 -22.67
N TRP A 350 13.88 13.38 -21.86
CA TRP A 350 13.80 11.99 -21.43
C TRP A 350 12.55 11.66 -20.60
N PHE A 351 11.92 12.65 -19.93
CA PHE A 351 10.65 12.46 -19.22
C PHE A 351 9.50 12.00 -20.12
N GLY A 352 9.49 12.41 -21.39
CA GLY A 352 8.46 12.04 -22.36
C GLY A 352 8.90 10.97 -23.35
N HIS A 353 10.16 10.51 -23.29
CA HIS A 353 10.78 9.62 -24.27
C HIS A 353 11.41 8.38 -23.64
N GLY A 354 10.68 7.72 -22.75
CA GLY A 354 11.11 6.45 -22.15
C GLY A 354 11.34 5.32 -23.17
N ASP A 355 10.89 5.49 -24.42
CA ASP A 355 11.15 4.58 -25.55
C ASP A 355 12.60 4.61 -26.02
N GLN A 356 13.39 5.63 -25.66
CA GLN A 356 14.78 5.78 -26.08
C GLN A 356 15.79 5.16 -25.11
N PHE A 357 15.36 4.69 -23.94
CA PHE A 357 16.28 4.10 -22.97
C PHE A 357 16.82 2.74 -23.41
N SER A 358 18.15 2.62 -23.32
CA SER A 358 18.83 1.32 -23.36
C SER A 358 19.36 0.97 -21.98
N PHE A 359 19.01 -0.20 -21.46
CA PHE A 359 19.47 -0.67 -20.16
C PHE A 359 20.73 -1.54 -20.23
N THR A 360 21.34 -1.62 -21.42
CA THR A 360 22.55 -2.42 -21.66
C THR A 360 23.68 -1.65 -22.35
N GLN A 361 23.42 -0.43 -22.85
CA GLN A 361 24.40 0.37 -23.59
C GLN A 361 24.73 1.65 -22.85
N ALA A 362 26.02 1.84 -22.58
CA ALA A 362 26.54 3.04 -21.94
C ALA A 362 26.77 4.17 -22.96
N TYR A 363 26.81 5.42 -22.48
CA TYR A 363 27.38 6.52 -23.26
C TYR A 363 28.87 6.30 -23.53
N PRO A 364 29.44 6.86 -24.62
CA PRO A 364 30.85 6.63 -25.01
C PRO A 364 31.89 7.06 -23.96
N ASP A 365 31.54 7.99 -23.07
CA ASP A 365 32.39 8.49 -22.00
C ASP A 365 32.25 7.73 -20.67
N PHE A 366 31.41 6.67 -20.65
CA PHE A 366 31.20 5.80 -19.50
C PHE A 366 31.57 4.35 -19.82
N ASP A 367 32.71 3.89 -19.31
CA ASP A 367 33.13 2.49 -19.40
C ASP A 367 32.59 1.69 -18.21
N LEU A 368 31.41 1.09 -18.40
CA LEU A 368 30.70 0.33 -17.36
C LEU A 368 31.53 -0.82 -16.79
N GLU A 369 32.28 -1.56 -17.65
CA GLU A 369 33.11 -2.69 -17.23
C GLU A 369 34.30 -2.22 -16.40
N ALA A 370 34.98 -1.15 -16.85
CA ALA A 370 36.12 -0.58 -16.12
C ALA A 370 35.69 0.05 -14.77
N VAL A 371 34.54 0.71 -14.72
CA VAL A 371 33.98 1.30 -13.49
C VAL A 371 33.60 0.24 -12.46
N THR A 372 32.90 -0.79 -12.86
CA THR A 372 32.53 -1.89 -11.96
C THR A 372 33.74 -2.64 -11.43
N ALA A 373 34.71 -2.99 -12.30
CA ALA A 373 35.96 -3.62 -11.90
C ALA A 373 36.77 -2.75 -10.92
N TYR A 374 36.84 -1.43 -11.17
CA TYR A 374 37.52 -0.48 -10.31
C TYR A 374 36.89 -0.41 -8.91
N GLY A 375 35.57 -0.41 -8.84
CA GLY A 375 34.82 -0.41 -7.58
C GLY A 375 35.07 -1.68 -6.78
N LEU A 376 34.89 -2.85 -7.40
CA LEU A 376 35.07 -4.15 -6.75
C LEU A 376 36.47 -4.33 -6.15
N GLN A 377 37.52 -3.85 -6.83
CA GLN A 377 38.90 -3.85 -6.29
C GLN A 377 39.03 -3.05 -4.99
N ARG A 378 38.12 -2.10 -4.72
CA ARG A 378 38.09 -1.22 -3.54
C ARG A 378 37.00 -1.60 -2.52
N GLY A 379 36.33 -2.71 -2.73
CA GLY A 379 35.20 -3.15 -1.89
C GLY A 379 33.93 -2.29 -2.05
N VAL A 380 33.81 -1.56 -3.16
CA VAL A 380 32.66 -0.71 -3.50
C VAL A 380 31.94 -1.29 -4.71
N HIS A 381 30.64 -1.48 -4.60
CA HIS A 381 29.78 -1.94 -5.70
C HIS A 381 29.21 -0.75 -6.48
N LEU A 382 29.05 -0.89 -7.77
CA LEU A 382 28.15 -0.03 -8.51
C LEU A 382 26.72 -0.42 -8.15
N VAL A 383 25.88 0.55 -7.77
CA VAL A 383 24.42 0.39 -7.73
C VAL A 383 23.91 0.67 -9.14
N GLY A 384 23.25 -0.31 -9.74
CA GLY A 384 22.67 -0.16 -11.06
C GLY A 384 21.56 0.89 -11.09
N HIS A 385 21.33 1.49 -12.25
CA HIS A 385 20.26 2.46 -12.45
C HIS A 385 19.47 2.15 -13.71
N HIS A 386 18.16 2.02 -13.58
CA HIS A 386 17.21 1.81 -14.66
C HIS A 386 16.07 2.82 -14.54
N GLU A 387 16.24 4.03 -15.07
CA GLU A 387 15.11 4.97 -15.26
C GLU A 387 14.32 4.59 -16.49
N THR A 388 13.00 4.52 -16.37
CA THR A 388 12.12 4.07 -17.46
C THR A 388 11.40 5.22 -18.17
N GLY A 389 11.39 6.44 -17.61
CA GLY A 389 10.52 7.52 -18.07
C GLY A 389 9.04 7.11 -18.08
N GLY A 390 8.64 6.19 -17.19
CA GLY A 390 7.30 5.62 -17.15
C GLY A 390 6.97 4.62 -18.26
N ASN A 391 7.90 4.29 -19.16
CA ASN A 391 7.68 3.32 -20.24
C ASN A 391 8.11 1.92 -19.82
N ILE A 392 7.23 1.22 -19.09
CA ILE A 392 7.51 -0.14 -18.62
C ILE A 392 7.54 -1.17 -19.75
N MET A 393 6.89 -0.90 -20.89
CA MET A 393 6.90 -1.81 -22.04
C MET A 393 8.33 -2.00 -22.56
N VAL A 394 9.06 -0.90 -22.79
CA VAL A 394 10.44 -0.93 -23.26
C VAL A 394 11.39 -1.53 -22.21
N TYR A 395 11.11 -1.23 -20.93
CA TYR A 395 11.92 -1.81 -19.85
C TYR A 395 11.71 -3.32 -19.73
N GLU A 396 10.48 -3.81 -19.81
CA GLU A 396 10.19 -5.26 -19.74
C GLU A 396 10.82 -6.05 -20.90
N ASP A 397 10.89 -5.46 -22.10
CA ASP A 397 11.54 -6.07 -23.27
C ASP A 397 13.06 -6.25 -23.07
N GLN A 398 13.71 -5.42 -22.24
CA GLN A 398 15.15 -5.45 -21.97
C GLN A 398 15.52 -6.03 -20.59
N LEU A 399 14.54 -6.30 -19.74
CA LEU A 399 14.73 -6.55 -18.31
C LEU A 399 15.69 -7.73 -18.03
N GLU A 400 15.54 -8.84 -18.75
CA GLU A 400 16.37 -10.04 -18.54
C GLU A 400 17.83 -9.76 -18.92
N ASP A 401 18.06 -9.14 -20.08
CA ASP A 401 19.41 -8.82 -20.57
C ASP A 401 20.10 -7.80 -19.67
N ALA A 402 19.34 -6.80 -19.17
CA ALA A 402 19.87 -5.79 -18.26
C ALA A 402 20.29 -6.39 -16.90
N MET A 403 19.47 -7.28 -16.33
CA MET A 403 19.84 -7.97 -15.09
C MET A 403 21.00 -8.97 -15.29
N ALA A 404 21.06 -9.65 -16.42
CA ALA A 404 22.18 -10.53 -16.77
C ALA A 404 23.49 -9.75 -16.94
N LEU A 405 23.44 -8.56 -17.55
CA LEU A 405 24.60 -7.64 -17.64
C LEU A 405 25.11 -7.28 -16.25
N TYR A 406 24.22 -6.85 -15.36
CA TYR A 406 24.59 -6.48 -14.00
C TYR A 406 25.16 -7.64 -13.20
N GLN A 407 24.56 -8.82 -13.27
CA GLN A 407 25.10 -10.03 -12.63
C GLN A 407 26.52 -10.33 -13.10
N ARG A 408 26.80 -10.27 -14.41
CA ARG A 408 28.12 -10.50 -14.98
C ARG A 408 29.16 -9.52 -14.47
N LEU A 409 28.75 -8.27 -14.23
CA LEU A 409 29.63 -7.19 -13.77
C LEU A 409 29.74 -7.10 -12.24
N GLY A 410 29.07 -7.96 -11.48
CA GLY A 410 29.10 -7.95 -10.01
C GLY A 410 28.30 -6.83 -9.36
N VAL A 411 27.33 -6.25 -10.08
CA VAL A 411 26.34 -5.33 -9.52
C VAL A 411 25.32 -6.15 -8.73
N ASP A 412 25.13 -5.83 -7.46
CA ASP A 412 24.28 -6.60 -6.54
C ASP A 412 23.03 -5.83 -6.06
N SER A 413 22.83 -4.61 -6.51
CA SER A 413 21.65 -3.80 -6.24
C SER A 413 21.33 -2.88 -7.42
N VAL A 414 20.03 -2.60 -7.65
CA VAL A 414 19.56 -1.70 -8.69
C VAL A 414 18.51 -0.72 -8.14
N LYS A 415 18.68 0.57 -8.50
CA LYS A 415 17.63 1.57 -8.43
C LYS A 415 16.83 1.51 -9.73
N THR A 416 15.52 1.32 -9.66
CA THR A 416 14.63 1.51 -10.82
C THR A 416 13.84 2.80 -10.64
N GLY A 417 13.58 3.55 -11.73
CA GLY A 417 12.81 4.79 -11.71
C GLY A 417 11.62 4.74 -12.65
N TYR A 418 10.56 5.44 -12.28
CA TYR A 418 9.31 5.50 -13.05
C TYR A 418 8.80 6.94 -13.17
N VAL A 419 9.71 7.87 -13.30
CA VAL A 419 9.36 9.28 -13.57
C VAL A 419 8.67 9.34 -14.92
N ALA A 420 7.46 9.91 -14.94
CA ALA A 420 6.67 10.05 -16.16
C ALA A 420 6.19 11.48 -16.30
N ASP A 421 6.38 12.05 -17.50
CA ASP A 421 5.78 13.33 -17.87
C ASP A 421 4.26 13.15 -18.02
N ALA A 422 3.47 14.14 -17.65
CA ALA A 422 1.99 14.13 -17.69
C ALA A 422 1.32 12.91 -17.00
N GLY A 423 2.09 12.02 -16.39
CA GLY A 423 1.56 11.15 -15.42
C GLY A 423 1.08 9.79 -15.79
N GLY A 424 1.27 9.31 -16.92
CA GLY A 424 0.86 7.96 -17.29
C GLY A 424 2.03 6.97 -17.33
N ILE A 425 1.78 5.75 -16.89
CA ILE A 425 2.68 4.64 -17.15
C ILE A 425 2.32 4.06 -18.52
N ILE A 426 3.29 3.93 -19.41
CA ILE A 426 3.11 3.29 -20.72
C ILE A 426 3.40 1.80 -20.58
N SER A 427 2.39 0.99 -20.82
CA SER A 427 2.45 -0.47 -20.81
C SER A 427 2.01 -1.07 -22.15
N ARG A 428 2.16 -2.38 -22.29
CA ARG A 428 1.65 -3.13 -23.45
C ARG A 428 0.16 -3.42 -23.26
N GLY A 429 -0.66 -2.87 -24.16
CA GLY A 429 -2.09 -3.16 -24.21
C GLY A 429 -2.41 -4.60 -24.65
N ALA A 430 -3.66 -5.00 -24.49
CA ALA A 430 -4.11 -6.35 -24.87
C ALA A 430 -4.00 -6.63 -26.38
N ASP A 431 -4.02 -5.60 -27.21
CA ASP A 431 -3.83 -5.65 -28.66
C ASP A 431 -2.36 -5.61 -29.09
N GLY A 432 -1.42 -5.55 -28.13
CA GLY A 432 0.01 -5.39 -28.35
C GLY A 432 0.47 -3.95 -28.55
N GLY A 433 -0.46 -2.99 -28.65
CA GLY A 433 -0.17 -1.57 -28.71
C GLY A 433 0.18 -0.96 -27.36
N MET A 434 0.26 0.38 -27.30
CA MET A 434 0.50 1.11 -26.06
C MET A 434 -0.80 1.32 -25.29
N ALA A 435 -0.74 1.15 -23.96
CA ALA A 435 -1.81 1.50 -23.04
C ALA A 435 -1.27 2.41 -21.93
N MET A 436 -2.13 3.32 -21.44
CA MET A 436 -1.80 4.19 -20.31
C MET A 436 -2.37 3.57 -19.03
N GLU A 437 -1.51 3.34 -18.05
CA GLU A 437 -1.90 2.73 -16.77
C GLU A 437 -1.64 3.65 -15.58
N TYR A 438 -2.35 3.39 -14.50
CA TYR A 438 -2.14 4.06 -13.23
C TYR A 438 -0.97 3.42 -12.48
N HIS A 439 -0.19 4.25 -11.83
CA HIS A 439 1.04 3.89 -11.11
C HIS A 439 0.85 2.84 -9.99
N ASP A 440 -0.33 2.72 -9.39
CA ASP A 440 -0.68 1.69 -8.40
C ASP A 440 -1.81 0.74 -8.88
N GLY A 441 -2.04 0.67 -10.19
CA GLY A 441 -2.97 -0.27 -10.80
C GLY A 441 -2.45 -1.71 -10.84
N GLN A 442 -3.31 -2.64 -11.28
CA GLN A 442 -2.96 -4.07 -11.38
C GLN A 442 -1.75 -4.32 -12.28
N VAL A 443 -1.63 -3.57 -13.39
CA VAL A 443 -0.49 -3.71 -14.32
C VAL A 443 0.82 -3.39 -13.60
N MET A 444 0.87 -2.31 -12.82
CA MET A 444 2.07 -1.94 -12.07
C MET A 444 2.38 -2.91 -10.92
N ALA A 445 1.37 -3.45 -10.25
CA ALA A 445 1.59 -4.50 -9.26
C ALA A 445 2.26 -5.75 -9.88
N ARG A 446 1.85 -6.15 -11.09
CA ARG A 446 2.49 -7.23 -11.85
C ARG A 446 3.90 -6.87 -12.31
N HIS A 447 4.08 -5.64 -12.81
CA HIS A 447 5.36 -5.14 -13.31
C HIS A 447 6.43 -5.15 -12.21
N HIS A 448 6.17 -4.50 -11.07
CA HIS A 448 7.12 -4.47 -9.97
C HIS A 448 7.48 -5.87 -9.45
N LEU A 449 6.50 -6.77 -9.37
CA LEU A 449 6.75 -8.14 -8.98
C LEU A 449 7.65 -8.86 -9.99
N ARG A 450 7.41 -8.69 -11.30
CA ARG A 450 8.25 -9.22 -12.37
C ARG A 450 9.68 -8.72 -12.26
N VAL A 451 9.88 -7.42 -12.02
CA VAL A 451 11.22 -6.83 -11.83
C VAL A 451 11.94 -7.48 -10.64
N VAL A 452 11.25 -7.59 -9.51
CA VAL A 452 11.81 -8.18 -8.28
C VAL A 452 12.17 -9.65 -8.46
N GLU A 453 11.30 -10.44 -9.10
CA GLU A 453 11.54 -11.86 -9.35
C GLU A 453 12.68 -12.07 -10.37
N THR A 454 12.74 -11.24 -11.42
CA THR A 454 13.85 -11.28 -12.39
C THR A 454 15.16 -10.91 -11.72
N ALA A 455 15.20 -9.81 -10.97
CA ALA A 455 16.37 -9.40 -10.22
C ALA A 455 16.85 -10.49 -9.23
N ALA A 456 15.91 -11.17 -8.55
CA ALA A 456 16.24 -12.27 -7.64
C ALA A 456 16.94 -13.44 -8.34
N ARG A 457 16.53 -13.81 -9.57
CA ARG A 457 17.22 -14.84 -10.36
C ARG A 457 18.68 -14.48 -10.64
N HIS A 458 18.95 -13.19 -10.75
CA HIS A 458 20.30 -12.64 -10.97
C HIS A 458 21.01 -12.22 -9.67
N ARG A 459 20.42 -12.50 -8.49
CA ARG A 459 20.94 -12.12 -7.17
C ARG A 459 21.16 -10.61 -7.01
N ILE A 460 20.19 -9.82 -7.47
CA ILE A 460 20.17 -8.37 -7.42
C ILE A 460 19.06 -7.90 -6.49
N ALA A 461 19.40 -7.03 -5.53
CA ALA A 461 18.43 -6.34 -4.69
C ALA A 461 17.82 -5.15 -5.44
N VAL A 462 16.57 -4.82 -5.15
CA VAL A 462 15.81 -3.78 -5.87
C VAL A 462 15.39 -2.67 -4.92
N ASN A 463 15.65 -1.42 -5.32
CA ASN A 463 15.17 -0.19 -4.68
C ASN A 463 14.45 0.65 -5.74
N PRO A 464 13.14 0.53 -5.92
CA PRO A 464 12.41 1.33 -6.89
C PRO A 464 12.11 2.74 -6.36
N HIS A 465 12.23 3.73 -7.25
CA HIS A 465 11.79 5.11 -7.09
C HIS A 465 10.50 5.34 -7.90
N GLU A 466 9.67 6.28 -7.48
CA GLU A 466 8.29 6.46 -7.94
C GLU A 466 7.52 5.12 -7.96
N PRO A 467 7.61 4.32 -6.91
CA PRO A 467 7.20 2.92 -6.92
C PRO A 467 5.71 2.78 -6.64
N ILE A 468 5.22 1.54 -6.79
CA ILE A 468 4.03 1.12 -6.05
C ILE A 468 4.35 1.03 -4.55
N LYS A 469 3.39 1.40 -3.69
CA LYS A 469 3.55 1.36 -2.22
C LYS A 469 3.99 -0.01 -1.71
N ASP A 470 4.73 -0.04 -0.61
CA ASP A 470 5.04 -1.29 0.08
C ASP A 470 3.79 -1.86 0.76
N THR A 471 3.65 -3.16 0.70
CA THR A 471 2.54 -3.92 1.31
C THR A 471 3.06 -5.16 2.03
N GLY A 472 4.29 -5.07 2.58
CA GLY A 472 4.95 -6.14 3.33
C GLY A 472 5.53 -7.25 2.46
N LEU A 473 5.56 -7.11 1.13
CA LEU A 473 6.08 -8.12 0.20
C LEU A 473 7.56 -8.42 0.39
N ARG A 474 8.31 -7.61 1.13
CA ARG A 474 9.69 -7.87 1.54
C ARG A 474 9.85 -9.15 2.37
N ARG A 475 8.78 -9.66 3.02
CA ARG A 475 8.78 -10.98 3.65
C ARG A 475 8.87 -12.10 2.63
N THR A 476 8.11 -11.98 1.55
CA THR A 476 8.02 -12.98 0.48
C THR A 476 9.19 -12.88 -0.50
N TYR A 477 9.63 -11.64 -0.75
CA TYR A 477 10.70 -11.29 -1.68
C TYR A 477 11.73 -10.38 -0.99
N PRO A 478 12.64 -10.94 -0.17
CA PRO A 478 13.59 -10.16 0.63
C PRO A 478 14.57 -9.32 -0.18
N ASN A 479 14.71 -9.53 -1.49
CA ASN A 479 15.50 -8.68 -2.36
C ASN A 479 14.81 -7.34 -2.71
N TRP A 480 13.57 -7.13 -2.30
CA TRP A 480 12.90 -5.83 -2.40
C TRP A 480 13.21 -5.00 -1.15
N VAL A 481 14.38 -4.37 -1.15
CA VAL A 481 15.01 -3.86 0.08
C VAL A 481 14.51 -2.50 0.53
N SER A 482 14.02 -1.67 -0.39
CA SER A 482 13.57 -0.31 -0.08
C SER A 482 12.68 0.21 -1.20
N ARG A 483 12.04 1.35 -0.97
CA ARG A 483 11.29 2.12 -1.97
C ARG A 483 11.41 3.60 -1.67
N GLU A 484 11.51 4.46 -2.68
CA GLU A 484 11.23 5.88 -2.49
C GLU A 484 9.72 6.12 -2.64
N ALA A 485 8.99 5.98 -1.58
CA ALA A 485 7.53 6.10 -1.61
C ALA A 485 7.01 7.28 -0.79
N ALA A 486 7.80 8.37 -0.73
CA ALA A 486 7.49 9.59 0.01
C ALA A 486 8.17 10.80 -0.65
N ARG A 487 7.66 11.99 -0.34
CA ARG A 487 8.32 13.24 -0.68
C ARG A 487 9.60 13.39 0.17
N GLY A 488 10.74 13.11 -0.44
CA GLY A 488 12.04 13.04 0.20
C GLY A 488 12.76 14.38 0.32
N MET A 489 14.02 14.32 0.76
CA MET A 489 14.86 15.51 1.01
C MET A 489 15.20 16.32 -0.24
N GLU A 490 15.08 15.77 -1.43
CA GLU A 490 15.27 16.51 -2.69
C GLU A 490 14.35 17.74 -2.78
N TYR A 491 13.13 17.62 -2.23
CA TYR A 491 12.16 18.71 -2.20
C TYR A 491 12.46 19.80 -1.16
N ASN A 492 13.50 19.64 -0.34
CA ASN A 492 14.00 20.73 0.49
C ASN A 492 14.62 21.84 -0.37
N ALA A 493 15.13 21.50 -1.55
CA ALA A 493 15.70 22.43 -2.51
C ALA A 493 14.80 22.74 -3.72
N TRP A 494 13.93 21.80 -4.12
CA TRP A 494 13.06 21.97 -5.30
C TRP A 494 11.61 22.32 -4.96
N GLY A 495 11.12 21.92 -3.80
CA GLY A 495 9.71 22.03 -3.47
C GLY A 495 9.24 23.46 -3.25
N GLU A 496 8.05 23.80 -3.79
CA GLU A 496 7.30 24.99 -3.43
C GLU A 496 5.89 24.58 -2.95
N PRO A 497 5.65 24.65 -1.63
CA PRO A 497 6.63 24.91 -0.58
C PRO A 497 7.64 23.76 -0.42
N GLY A 498 8.85 24.06 0.12
CA GLY A 498 9.81 23.03 0.54
C GLY A 498 9.26 22.18 1.70
N ASN A 499 9.93 21.06 2.01
CA ASN A 499 9.54 20.24 3.15
C ASN A 499 9.74 21.00 4.46
N GLY A 500 8.74 20.95 5.33
CA GLY A 500 8.86 21.41 6.71
C GLY A 500 9.35 20.30 7.63
N VAL A 501 9.90 20.63 8.78
CA VAL A 501 10.36 19.68 9.80
C VAL A 501 9.23 18.75 10.25
N ASP A 502 8.01 19.26 10.32
CA ASP A 502 6.80 18.49 10.66
C ASP A 502 6.48 17.41 9.62
N HIS A 503 6.75 17.66 8.32
CA HIS A 503 6.60 16.65 7.28
C HIS A 503 7.58 15.48 7.50
N GLU A 504 8.85 15.76 7.72
CA GLU A 504 9.90 14.75 7.93
C GLU A 504 9.58 13.83 9.12
N VAL A 505 9.17 14.41 10.25
CA VAL A 505 8.78 13.65 11.45
C VAL A 505 7.51 12.83 11.21
N THR A 506 6.56 13.36 10.45
CA THR A 506 5.29 12.69 10.14
C THR A 506 5.50 11.41 9.32
N LEU A 507 6.52 11.34 8.47
CA LEU A 507 6.81 10.16 7.65
C LEU A 507 6.97 8.88 8.47
N VAL A 508 7.59 8.96 9.66
CA VAL A 508 7.81 7.81 10.55
C VAL A 508 6.49 7.14 10.97
N TYR A 509 5.44 7.95 11.19
CA TYR A 509 4.14 7.48 11.70
C TYR A 509 3.07 7.39 10.61
N THR A 510 3.47 7.50 9.38
CA THR A 510 2.57 7.49 8.22
C THR A 510 3.17 6.62 7.11
N ARG A 511 3.89 7.22 6.18
CA ARG A 511 4.41 6.54 4.99
C ARG A 511 5.31 5.34 5.33
N MET A 512 6.21 5.50 6.31
CA MET A 512 7.14 4.44 6.70
C MET A 512 6.49 3.26 7.44
N LEU A 513 5.20 3.37 7.83
CA LEU A 513 4.46 2.22 8.37
C LEU A 513 4.31 1.10 7.31
N SER A 514 4.34 1.43 6.03
CA SER A 514 4.26 0.44 4.95
C SER A 514 5.55 -0.36 4.79
N GLY A 515 6.70 0.24 5.03
CA GLY A 515 8.02 -0.39 4.88
C GLY A 515 9.18 0.60 4.83
N PRO A 516 10.41 0.11 4.66
CA PRO A 516 11.60 0.94 4.58
C PRO A 516 11.63 1.79 3.31
N MET A 517 12.10 3.01 3.47
CA MET A 517 12.27 4.02 2.40
C MET A 517 13.69 4.56 2.37
#